data_da6100922357223555dbbbf8b779e35f
#
_entry.id   da6100922357223555dbbbf8b779e35f
#
_cell.length_a   1.000
_cell.length_b   1.000
_cell.length_c   1.000
_cell.angle_alpha   90.00
_cell.angle_beta   90.00
_cell.angle_gamma   90.00
#
_symmetry.space_group_name_H-M   'P 1'
#
loop_
_entity.id
_entity.type
_entity.pdbx_description
1 polymer ?
#
loop_
_entity_poly.entity_id
_entity_poly.type
_entity_poly.pdbx_seq_one_letter_code
_entity_poly.pdbx_strand_id
1 'polypeptide(L)'
;MKMKNKLPRIIFITIIVFIMHLRITIPAELSKTIVVIAQHGSLEDAPENTFAAFEKALNIGVGGLEVDVRRTKDDRLILMHDDTIDRTTDGKGYVNKLLYDEIRQYDAGSWKGEEFAGERVPLLSDVLRFAKERNIKIILNIKEHGIEQKTLSLINEFDMINQIYFSGILDKIRNKDIGIQGAELVFIPPNELTNDVIDIVHKKHNHVGTSLLGTDNRDKMKEGLVNGVDVILTDYPSVAIDILHYRTTSEPGKAEIKKGSEPNIDGNTGQIEALIDAITQGSPDRSRMAAFVLSTLPQELSIPPLIELLTYKKSLKRFDPFKKIMSAIKREEKKEDDRLLSASLVQRNIAWALGLAKNKSAVGPLIIQLESADPELKREIILALKMIGDKQAVPVLKEILLNDNDPFVRYDAARALSSIENTDSVFALTKALKNDSSWMVKGGCAGALGKTGDKRAVNELKDLLNADAGYEASWARDRAAWALARIGKGGTEALISSLGANGISTRRRASWALIEIGDDAVPYLILTLRDVSKFARKRSAMVLGWIGNEKAIVPLSWALGDNDPEVRKMAAWALGKIGGTKAVEALIQAVGDQDESVVEYVKEAMQRINL
;
A
#
# COMPACT_ATOMS: atom_id res chain seq x y z
N MET A 1 61.43 36.93 -2.25
CA MET A 1 61.48 35.72 -1.44
C MET A 1 60.31 35.72 -0.46
N LYS A 2 59.42 34.77 -0.47
CA LYS A 2 58.13 34.55 0.20
C LYS A 2 56.91 34.65 -0.75
N MET A 3 56.86 33.73 -1.66
CA MET A 3 55.64 33.36 -2.36
C MET A 3 55.52 31.82 -2.31
N LYS A 4 55.17 31.28 -1.15
CA LYS A 4 54.86 29.87 -0.97
C LYS A 4 53.87 29.77 0.19
N ASN A 5 52.56 29.85 -0.03
CA ASN A 5 51.52 29.29 0.82
C ASN A 5 50.10 29.84 0.55
N LYS A 6 49.84 30.38 -0.67
CA LYS A 6 48.46 30.80 -1.00
C LYS A 6 47.70 29.86 -1.95
N LEU A 7 48.41 28.92 -2.58
CA LEU A 7 47.80 28.01 -3.58
C LEU A 7 46.80 27.01 -2.98
N PRO A 8 47.05 26.37 -1.80
CA PRO A 8 46.06 25.42 -1.27
C PRO A 8 44.73 26.03 -0.83
N ARG A 9 44.73 27.29 -0.34
CA ARG A 9 43.50 27.97 0.11
C ARG A 9 42.59 28.39 -1.03
N ILE A 10 43.13 28.80 -2.16
CA ILE A 10 42.35 29.22 -3.32
C ILE A 10 41.70 27.98 -3.97
N ILE A 11 42.42 26.87 -4.06
CA ILE A 11 41.88 25.60 -4.60
C ILE A 11 40.76 25.08 -3.68
N PHE A 12 40.92 25.18 -2.36
CA PHE A 12 39.91 24.72 -1.39
C PHE A 12 38.62 25.56 -1.44
N ILE A 13 38.74 26.89 -1.57
CA ILE A 13 37.58 27.79 -1.72
C ILE A 13 36.91 27.59 -3.08
N THR A 14 37.67 27.36 -4.15
CA THR A 14 37.13 27.09 -5.49
C THR A 14 36.40 25.76 -5.54
N ILE A 15 36.86 24.74 -4.82
CA ILE A 15 36.19 23.45 -4.71
C ILE A 15 34.89 23.57 -3.88
N ILE A 16 34.88 24.32 -2.79
CA ILE A 16 33.66 24.57 -1.98
C ILE A 16 32.65 25.41 -2.78
N VAL A 17 33.08 26.44 -3.51
CA VAL A 17 32.23 27.22 -4.40
C VAL A 17 31.74 26.39 -5.58
N PHE A 18 32.56 25.50 -6.12
CA PHE A 18 32.16 24.60 -7.18
C PHE A 18 31.17 23.51 -6.69
N ILE A 19 31.32 23.00 -5.48
CA ILE A 19 30.35 22.08 -4.85
C ILE A 19 29.05 22.81 -4.50
N MET A 20 29.11 24.09 -4.11
CA MET A 20 27.92 24.92 -3.89
C MET A 20 27.23 25.36 -5.21
N HIS A 21 27.92 25.35 -6.34
CA HIS A 21 27.38 25.66 -7.67
C HIS A 21 27.08 24.44 -8.54
N LEU A 22 27.53 23.25 -8.15
CA LEU A 22 26.91 22.03 -8.64
C LEU A 22 25.52 21.90 -7.99
N ARG A 23 24.59 22.67 -8.49
CA ARG A 23 23.20 22.21 -8.55
C ARG A 23 23.26 20.97 -9.44
N ILE A 24 23.54 19.82 -8.87
CA ILE A 24 23.10 18.57 -9.43
C ILE A 24 21.57 18.73 -9.43
N THR A 25 21.04 19.14 -10.55
CA THR A 25 19.64 18.94 -10.86
C THR A 25 19.48 17.43 -10.92
N ILE A 26 19.33 16.82 -9.75
CA ILE A 26 18.69 15.50 -9.64
C ILE A 26 17.35 15.74 -10.31
N PRO A 27 16.99 14.97 -11.33
CA PRO A 27 15.63 15.02 -11.83
C PRO A 27 14.74 14.95 -10.60
N ALA A 28 13.82 15.89 -10.43
CA ALA A 28 12.90 15.96 -9.29
C ALA A 28 12.04 14.68 -9.11
N GLU A 29 12.18 13.75 -10.03
CA GLU A 29 11.46 12.50 -10.20
C GLU A 29 11.84 11.37 -9.22
N LEU A 30 12.93 11.46 -8.45
CA LEU A 30 13.43 10.33 -7.66
C LEU A 30 13.25 10.47 -6.13
N SER A 31 12.68 11.56 -5.60
CA SER A 31 12.61 11.77 -4.15
C SER A 31 11.22 12.04 -3.56
N LYS A 32 10.14 12.01 -4.34
CA LYS A 32 8.80 12.22 -3.79
C LYS A 32 8.13 10.87 -3.53
N THR A 33 8.00 10.52 -2.26
CA THR A 33 7.14 9.41 -1.84
C THR A 33 5.70 9.78 -2.16
N ILE A 34 5.08 9.06 -3.10
CA ILE A 34 3.66 9.25 -3.41
C ILE A 34 2.85 8.91 -2.15
N VAL A 35 2.04 9.85 -1.70
CA VAL A 35 1.15 9.66 -0.56
C VAL A 35 -0.17 9.06 -1.05
N VAL A 36 -0.46 7.83 -0.66
CA VAL A 36 -1.79 7.24 -0.89
C VAL A 36 -2.73 7.72 0.20
N ILE A 37 -3.85 8.27 -0.22
CA ILE A 37 -4.94 8.71 0.66
C ILE A 37 -6.16 7.81 0.41
N ALA A 38 -6.66 7.21 1.48
CA ALA A 38 -7.84 6.37 1.43
C ALA A 38 -9.10 7.24 1.54
N GLN A 39 -10.01 7.13 0.57
CA GLN A 39 -11.29 7.83 0.59
C GLN A 39 -12.19 7.24 1.67
N HIS A 40 -12.69 8.09 2.57
CA HIS A 40 -13.54 7.73 3.71
C HIS A 40 -12.95 6.61 4.61
N GLY A 41 -11.65 6.33 4.49
CA GLY A 41 -10.96 5.17 5.07
C GLY A 41 -10.88 3.99 4.10
N SER A 42 -10.87 2.74 4.62
CA SER A 42 -10.88 1.54 3.78
C SER A 42 -12.30 1.13 3.44
N LEU A 43 -12.89 1.73 2.40
CA LEU A 43 -14.27 1.47 1.97
C LEU A 43 -14.56 0.01 1.61
N GLU A 44 -13.56 -0.70 1.08
CA GLU A 44 -13.72 -2.11 0.70
C GLU A 44 -14.17 -2.96 1.88
N ASP A 45 -13.60 -2.70 3.04
CA ASP A 45 -13.59 -3.64 4.15
C ASP A 45 -14.19 -3.09 5.44
N ALA A 46 -14.54 -1.81 5.55
CA ALA A 46 -15.05 -1.20 6.77
C ALA A 46 -16.09 -0.11 6.48
N PRO A 47 -16.91 0.26 7.49
CA PRO A 47 -17.91 1.31 7.32
C PRO A 47 -17.21 2.67 7.12
N GLU A 48 -17.62 3.40 6.09
CA GLU A 48 -17.07 4.70 5.71
C GLU A 48 -17.10 5.72 6.86
N ASN A 49 -16.10 6.61 6.89
CA ASN A 49 -16.03 7.70 7.87
C ASN A 49 -16.09 7.24 9.34
N THR A 50 -15.57 6.03 9.66
CA THR A 50 -15.44 5.49 11.03
C THR A 50 -13.99 5.22 11.39
N PHE A 51 -13.71 5.09 12.70
CA PHE A 51 -12.36 4.72 13.15
C PHE A 51 -11.95 3.33 12.68
N ALA A 52 -12.87 2.39 12.58
CA ALA A 52 -12.60 1.08 12.00
C ALA A 52 -12.07 1.18 10.57
N ALA A 53 -12.65 2.04 9.72
CA ALA A 53 -12.17 2.27 8.36
C ALA A 53 -10.79 2.96 8.34
N PHE A 54 -10.55 3.88 9.26
CA PHE A 54 -9.28 4.61 9.34
C PHE A 54 -8.13 3.71 9.78
N GLU A 55 -8.32 2.93 10.82
CA GLU A 55 -7.31 1.96 11.28
C GLU A 55 -7.01 0.91 10.21
N LYS A 56 -8.04 0.47 9.48
CA LYS A 56 -7.84 -0.41 8.33
C LYS A 56 -6.95 0.20 7.26
N ALA A 57 -7.26 1.40 6.84
CA ALA A 57 -6.49 2.11 5.84
C ALA A 57 -5.02 2.27 6.28
N LEU A 58 -4.79 2.65 7.54
CA LEU A 58 -3.43 2.80 8.07
C LEU A 58 -2.66 1.47 8.12
N ASN A 59 -3.33 0.38 8.46
CA ASN A 59 -2.71 -0.96 8.46
C ASN A 59 -2.33 -1.44 7.05
N ILE A 60 -2.96 -0.90 6.00
CA ILE A 60 -2.57 -1.11 4.60
C ILE A 60 -1.31 -0.29 4.26
N GLY A 61 -1.01 0.77 5.01
CA GLY A 61 0.17 1.61 4.81
C GLY A 61 -0.13 2.92 4.06
N VAL A 62 -1.37 3.43 4.10
CA VAL A 62 -1.69 4.75 3.53
C VAL A 62 -1.06 5.87 4.35
N GLY A 63 -0.68 6.95 3.66
CA GLY A 63 -0.12 8.15 4.30
C GLY A 63 -1.17 9.17 4.73
N GLY A 64 -2.45 8.93 4.46
CA GLY A 64 -3.52 9.84 4.84
C GLY A 64 -4.92 9.30 4.56
N LEU A 65 -5.90 10.10 4.97
CA LEU A 65 -7.33 9.80 4.88
C LEU A 65 -8.07 10.97 4.23
N GLU A 66 -9.09 10.68 3.46
CA GLU A 66 -10.09 11.68 3.08
C GLU A 66 -11.34 11.45 3.93
N VAL A 67 -11.95 12.54 4.41
CA VAL A 67 -13.09 12.50 5.31
C VAL A 67 -14.11 13.59 4.99
N ASP A 68 -15.38 13.27 5.13
CA ASP A 68 -16.50 14.16 4.86
C ASP A 68 -16.99 14.86 6.12
N VAL A 69 -17.08 16.18 6.09
CA VAL A 69 -17.47 16.98 7.26
C VAL A 69 -18.84 17.61 7.10
N ARG A 70 -19.71 17.39 8.10
CA ARG A 70 -21.02 18.01 8.24
C ARG A 70 -21.23 18.54 9.65
N ARG A 71 -22.29 19.33 9.83
CA ARG A 71 -22.65 19.98 11.08
C ARG A 71 -23.98 19.47 11.60
N THR A 72 -24.02 19.11 12.87
CA THR A 72 -25.23 18.75 13.62
C THR A 72 -26.07 19.96 14.00
N LYS A 73 -27.27 19.74 14.52
CA LYS A 73 -28.18 20.79 15.01
C LYS A 73 -27.57 21.62 16.13
N ASP A 74 -26.78 21.01 17.00
CA ASP A 74 -26.05 21.67 18.11
C ASP A 74 -24.64 22.15 17.71
N ASP A 75 -24.45 22.35 16.40
CA ASP A 75 -23.24 22.95 15.83
C ASP A 75 -21.96 22.12 16.08
N ARG A 76 -22.05 20.81 16.23
CA ARG A 76 -20.88 19.90 16.25
C ARG A 76 -20.47 19.50 14.85
N LEU A 77 -19.15 19.41 14.60
CA LEU A 77 -18.61 18.91 13.33
C LEU A 77 -18.40 17.40 13.45
N ILE A 78 -19.09 16.64 12.60
CA ILE A 78 -19.05 15.18 12.55
C ILE A 78 -18.61 14.69 11.18
N LEU A 79 -18.24 13.42 11.09
CA LEU A 79 -17.97 12.79 9.81
C LEU A 79 -19.23 12.10 9.26
N MET A 80 -19.69 12.56 8.10
CA MET A 80 -20.84 11.98 7.41
C MET A 80 -20.84 12.40 5.93
N HIS A 81 -20.94 11.43 5.02
CA HIS A 81 -21.03 11.71 3.58
C HIS A 81 -22.39 12.31 3.22
N ASP A 82 -23.47 11.63 3.57
CA ASP A 82 -24.84 12.01 3.21
C ASP A 82 -25.36 13.14 4.10
N ASP A 83 -26.40 13.83 3.69
CA ASP A 83 -27.10 14.82 4.51
C ASP A 83 -28.02 14.19 5.57
N THR A 84 -28.26 12.87 5.46
CA THR A 84 -28.99 12.05 6.44
C THR A 84 -28.08 10.96 7.03
N ILE A 85 -28.47 10.40 8.17
CA ILE A 85 -27.78 9.28 8.82
C ILE A 85 -28.29 7.91 8.34
N ASP A 86 -29.28 7.86 7.47
CA ASP A 86 -30.11 6.69 7.16
C ASP A 86 -29.34 5.53 6.50
N ARG A 87 -28.34 5.83 5.66
CA ARG A 87 -27.62 4.83 4.89
C ARG A 87 -26.50 4.14 5.68
N THR A 88 -25.85 4.88 6.55
CA THR A 88 -24.63 4.44 7.24
C THR A 88 -24.80 4.27 8.73
N THR A 89 -26.05 4.38 9.23
CA THR A 89 -26.40 4.05 10.62
C THR A 89 -27.71 3.28 10.68
N ASP A 90 -28.02 2.75 11.85
CA ASP A 90 -29.33 2.17 12.16
C ASP A 90 -30.39 3.22 12.58
N GLY A 91 -30.01 4.51 12.57
CA GLY A 91 -30.89 5.65 12.81
C GLY A 91 -31.48 6.24 11.53
N LYS A 92 -32.31 7.29 11.68
CA LYS A 92 -32.94 8.04 10.57
C LYS A 92 -32.98 9.53 10.87
N GLY A 93 -32.82 10.34 9.82
CA GLY A 93 -33.01 11.78 9.88
C GLY A 93 -31.86 12.60 9.33
N TYR A 94 -32.13 13.89 9.14
CA TYR A 94 -31.12 14.82 8.64
C TYR A 94 -30.11 15.19 9.72
N VAL A 95 -28.83 15.16 9.38
CA VAL A 95 -27.71 15.49 10.28
C VAL A 95 -27.91 16.85 10.95
N ASN A 96 -28.29 17.88 10.19
CA ASN A 96 -28.51 19.25 10.70
C ASN A 96 -29.82 19.44 11.52
N LYS A 97 -30.61 18.37 11.70
CA LYS A 97 -31.82 18.37 12.53
C LYS A 97 -31.66 17.59 13.83
N LEU A 98 -30.61 16.80 13.95
CA LEU A 98 -30.33 15.95 15.09
C LEU A 98 -29.18 16.55 15.94
N LEU A 99 -29.27 16.38 17.26
CA LEU A 99 -28.18 16.68 18.16
C LEU A 99 -27.07 15.61 18.03
N TYR A 100 -25.82 15.97 18.28
CA TYR A 100 -24.74 14.98 18.25
C TYR A 100 -24.98 13.84 19.25
N ASP A 101 -25.49 14.13 20.42
CA ASP A 101 -25.78 13.11 21.45
C ASP A 101 -26.90 12.14 21.02
N GLU A 102 -27.76 12.51 20.10
CA GLU A 102 -28.71 11.60 19.45
C GLU A 102 -28.00 10.74 18.40
N ILE A 103 -27.22 11.38 17.50
CA ILE A 103 -26.52 10.69 16.39
C ILE A 103 -25.54 9.63 16.92
N ARG A 104 -24.77 9.96 17.95
CA ARG A 104 -23.75 9.05 18.50
C ARG A 104 -24.33 7.79 19.18
N GLN A 105 -25.63 7.70 19.40
CA GLN A 105 -26.27 6.52 19.95
C GLN A 105 -26.53 5.45 18.89
N TYR A 106 -26.65 5.88 17.63
CA TYR A 106 -26.87 4.97 16.51
C TYR A 106 -25.59 4.20 16.14
N ASP A 107 -25.78 2.97 15.69
CA ASP A 107 -24.73 2.11 15.20
C ASP A 107 -24.34 2.52 13.77
N ALA A 108 -23.10 2.93 13.60
CA ALA A 108 -22.55 3.35 12.30
C ALA A 108 -21.75 2.24 11.59
N GLY A 109 -21.75 1.02 12.14
CA GLY A 109 -20.93 -0.07 11.63
C GLY A 109 -21.69 -1.28 11.13
N SER A 110 -22.77 -1.69 11.81
CA SER A 110 -23.51 -2.93 11.52
C SER A 110 -24.06 -3.04 10.09
N TRP A 111 -24.33 -1.92 9.41
CA TRP A 111 -24.76 -1.91 8.01
C TRP A 111 -23.69 -2.48 7.06
N LYS A 112 -22.42 -2.41 7.46
CA LYS A 112 -21.28 -2.93 6.69
C LYS A 112 -20.96 -4.39 7.03
N GLY A 113 -21.15 -4.77 8.31
CA GLY A 113 -20.94 -6.12 8.82
C GLY A 113 -21.12 -6.17 10.33
N GLU A 114 -21.53 -7.32 10.86
CA GLU A 114 -21.72 -7.53 12.30
C GLU A 114 -20.43 -7.29 13.10
N GLU A 115 -19.28 -7.50 12.50
CA GLU A 115 -17.96 -7.25 13.10
C GLU A 115 -17.68 -5.78 13.40
N PHE A 116 -18.48 -4.86 12.85
CA PHE A 116 -18.41 -3.43 13.10
C PHE A 116 -19.54 -2.91 13.98
N ALA A 117 -20.33 -3.82 14.55
CA ALA A 117 -21.40 -3.44 15.48
C ALA A 117 -20.82 -2.63 16.64
N GLY A 118 -21.45 -1.50 16.93
CA GLY A 118 -20.99 -0.59 17.99
C GLY A 118 -20.09 0.56 17.52
N GLU A 119 -19.69 0.61 16.24
CA GLU A 119 -19.04 1.79 15.69
C GLU A 119 -19.98 3.01 15.81
N ARG A 120 -19.37 4.18 16.01
CA ARG A 120 -20.11 5.45 16.19
C ARG A 120 -19.67 6.47 15.16
N VAL A 121 -20.56 7.40 14.85
CA VAL A 121 -20.24 8.55 14.00
C VAL A 121 -19.21 9.44 14.73
N PRO A 122 -18.00 9.63 14.17
CA PRO A 122 -16.92 10.37 14.83
C PRO A 122 -17.14 11.89 14.83
N LEU A 123 -16.63 12.58 15.86
CA LEU A 123 -16.40 14.02 15.79
C LEU A 123 -15.14 14.31 14.96
N LEU A 124 -15.13 15.42 14.23
CA LEU A 124 -13.95 15.88 13.52
C LEU A 124 -12.77 16.14 14.49
N SER A 125 -13.02 16.63 15.70
CA SER A 125 -11.99 16.82 16.74
C SER A 125 -11.27 15.53 17.11
N ASP A 126 -11.99 14.41 17.16
CA ASP A 126 -11.41 13.12 17.52
C ASP A 126 -10.58 12.57 16.36
N VAL A 127 -11.02 12.80 15.14
CA VAL A 127 -10.28 12.40 13.93
C VAL A 127 -9.01 13.25 13.75
N LEU A 128 -9.04 14.55 14.02
CA LEU A 128 -7.85 15.40 14.01
C LEU A 128 -6.83 14.94 15.06
N ARG A 129 -7.28 14.58 16.27
CA ARG A 129 -6.41 14.02 17.31
C ARG A 129 -5.78 12.70 16.83
N PHE A 130 -6.60 11.78 16.32
CA PHE A 130 -6.17 10.51 15.78
C PHE A 130 -5.11 10.66 14.69
N ALA A 131 -5.32 11.60 13.76
CA ALA A 131 -4.40 11.87 12.67
C ALA A 131 -3.08 12.52 13.16
N LYS A 132 -3.15 13.45 14.12
CA LYS A 132 -1.98 14.10 14.70
C LYS A 132 -1.07 13.10 15.40
N GLU A 133 -1.63 12.23 16.23
CA GLU A 133 -0.88 11.19 16.95
C GLU A 133 -0.15 10.22 16.02
N ARG A 134 -0.68 10.00 14.81
CA ARG A 134 -0.13 9.07 13.82
C ARG A 134 0.65 9.76 12.70
N ASN A 135 0.74 11.09 12.75
CA ASN A 135 1.43 11.93 11.74
C ASN A 135 0.96 11.66 10.30
N ILE A 136 -0.35 11.53 10.08
CA ILE A 136 -0.94 11.28 8.77
C ILE A 136 -1.57 12.53 8.18
N LYS A 137 -1.69 12.58 6.86
CA LYS A 137 -2.37 13.65 6.14
C LYS A 137 -3.88 13.45 6.15
N ILE A 138 -4.64 14.54 6.14
CA ILE A 138 -6.09 14.51 6.00
C ILE A 138 -6.51 15.37 4.81
N ILE A 139 -7.33 14.84 3.92
CA ILE A 139 -8.14 15.63 2.99
C ILE A 139 -9.50 15.87 3.64
N LEU A 140 -9.85 17.13 3.87
CA LEU A 140 -11.16 17.50 4.38
C LEU A 140 -12.11 17.87 3.25
N ASN A 141 -13.16 17.10 3.08
CA ASN A 141 -14.23 17.34 2.15
C ASN A 141 -15.42 17.97 2.89
N ILE A 142 -15.57 19.30 2.76
CA ILE A 142 -16.66 20.04 3.40
C ILE A 142 -17.94 19.92 2.58
N LYS A 143 -18.95 19.26 3.13
CA LYS A 143 -20.20 18.94 2.44
C LYS A 143 -21.25 20.03 2.49
N GLU A 144 -21.07 21.06 3.31
CA GLU A 144 -22.06 22.14 3.46
C GLU A 144 -21.39 23.51 3.65
N HIS A 145 -22.12 24.58 3.30
CA HIS A 145 -21.64 25.93 3.48
C HIS A 145 -21.79 26.44 4.93
N GLY A 146 -20.93 27.36 5.34
CA GLY A 146 -21.02 28.09 6.62
C GLY A 146 -20.37 27.37 7.81
N ILE A 147 -19.61 26.30 7.56
CA ILE A 147 -18.82 25.61 8.60
C ILE A 147 -17.30 25.79 8.41
N GLU A 148 -16.89 26.51 7.37
CA GLU A 148 -15.49 26.66 6.96
C GLU A 148 -14.63 27.28 8.06
N GLN A 149 -15.10 28.42 8.64
CA GLN A 149 -14.37 29.11 9.70
C GLN A 149 -14.25 28.27 10.97
N LYS A 150 -15.30 27.54 11.31
CA LYS A 150 -15.28 26.63 12.46
C LYS A 150 -14.31 25.47 12.25
N THR A 151 -14.32 24.89 11.05
CA THR A 151 -13.38 23.84 10.66
C THR A 151 -11.94 24.33 10.76
N LEU A 152 -11.64 25.52 10.21
CA LEU A 152 -10.32 26.13 10.31
C LEU A 152 -9.91 26.44 11.75
N SER A 153 -10.83 26.94 12.57
CA SER A 153 -10.54 27.20 13.99
C SER A 153 -10.15 25.91 14.72
N LEU A 154 -10.86 24.81 14.44
CA LEU A 154 -10.58 23.51 15.02
C LEU A 154 -9.22 22.96 14.54
N ILE A 155 -8.89 23.08 13.26
CA ILE A 155 -7.59 22.65 12.70
C ILE A 155 -6.44 23.42 13.37
N ASN A 156 -6.61 24.73 13.58
CA ASN A 156 -5.60 25.57 14.25
C ASN A 156 -5.47 25.21 15.75
N GLU A 157 -6.56 24.87 16.43
CA GLU A 157 -6.53 24.39 17.81
C GLU A 157 -5.67 23.13 17.95
N PHE A 158 -5.74 22.23 16.95
CA PHE A 158 -4.92 21.03 16.91
C PHE A 158 -3.53 21.24 16.29
N ASP A 159 -3.19 22.44 15.81
CA ASP A 159 -1.92 22.74 15.12
C ASP A 159 -1.65 21.77 13.94
N MET A 160 -2.66 21.56 13.10
CA MET A 160 -2.60 20.57 12.02
C MET A 160 -2.64 21.19 10.61
N ILE A 161 -2.55 22.51 10.48
CA ILE A 161 -2.71 23.18 9.17
C ILE A 161 -1.77 22.63 8.08
N ASN A 162 -0.56 22.21 8.44
CA ASN A 162 0.43 21.63 7.53
C ASN A 162 0.17 20.14 7.16
N GLN A 163 -0.82 19.53 7.81
CA GLN A 163 -1.20 18.13 7.55
C GLN A 163 -2.56 18.03 6.85
N ILE A 164 -3.22 19.17 6.61
CA ILE A 164 -4.56 19.21 6.03
C ILE A 164 -4.50 19.67 4.57
N TYR A 165 -5.18 18.93 3.71
CA TYR A 165 -5.57 19.35 2.37
C TYR A 165 -7.06 19.59 2.35
N PHE A 166 -7.51 20.61 1.63
CA PHE A 166 -8.92 20.93 1.50
C PHE A 166 -9.45 20.49 0.14
N SER A 167 -10.63 19.90 0.12
CA SER A 167 -11.36 19.51 -1.07
C SER A 167 -12.79 20.03 -1.04
N GLY A 168 -13.43 20.16 -2.21
CA GLY A 168 -14.82 20.59 -2.31
C GLY A 168 -15.03 22.11 -2.26
N ILE A 169 -15.96 22.58 -1.43
CA ILE A 169 -16.42 23.98 -1.43
C ILE A 169 -15.31 24.97 -1.07
N LEU A 170 -14.33 24.57 -0.26
CA LEU A 170 -13.21 25.42 0.14
C LEU A 170 -12.27 25.79 -1.00
N ASP A 171 -12.20 25.03 -2.07
CA ASP A 171 -11.45 25.40 -3.28
C ASP A 171 -11.93 26.72 -3.89
N LYS A 172 -13.20 27.09 -3.67
CA LYS A 172 -13.80 28.35 -4.16
C LYS A 172 -13.53 29.53 -3.24
N ILE A 173 -13.21 29.30 -1.96
CA ILE A 173 -13.00 30.35 -0.94
C ILE A 173 -11.54 30.79 -0.89
N ARG A 174 -10.59 29.98 -1.37
CA ARG A 174 -9.14 30.20 -1.35
C ARG A 174 -8.68 31.48 -2.05
N ASN A 175 -9.48 32.07 -2.90
CA ASN A 175 -8.98 33.12 -3.81
C ASN A 175 -8.92 34.52 -3.21
N LYS A 176 -9.35 34.82 -1.98
CA LYS A 176 -9.27 36.23 -1.50
C LYS A 176 -8.97 36.52 -0.03
N ASP A 177 -9.32 35.69 0.99
CA ASP A 177 -9.39 36.22 2.36
C ASP A 177 -8.84 35.35 3.51
N ILE A 178 -8.30 34.17 3.28
CA ILE A 178 -7.75 33.32 4.33
C ILE A 178 -6.28 33.07 4.01
N GLY A 179 -5.39 33.76 4.73
CA GLY A 179 -3.92 33.68 4.58
C GLY A 179 -3.35 32.31 4.97
N ILE A 180 -3.77 31.24 4.29
CA ILE A 180 -3.17 29.92 4.42
C ILE A 180 -1.90 29.92 3.56
N GLN A 181 -0.74 30.07 4.20
CA GLN A 181 0.56 29.87 3.57
C GLN A 181 0.85 28.36 3.55
N GLY A 182 0.79 27.72 2.39
CA GLY A 182 1.15 26.32 2.19
C GLY A 182 1.06 25.93 0.72
N ALA A 183 1.73 24.85 0.34
CA ALA A 183 1.60 24.28 -0.99
C ALA A 183 0.17 23.79 -1.21
N GLU A 184 -0.44 24.16 -2.34
CA GLU A 184 -1.78 23.69 -2.70
C GLU A 184 -1.71 22.29 -3.30
N LEU A 185 -2.69 21.45 -2.95
CA LEU A 185 -2.91 20.19 -3.63
C LEU A 185 -3.87 20.41 -4.81
N VAL A 186 -3.34 20.25 -6.02
CA VAL A 186 -4.10 20.41 -7.26
C VAL A 186 -4.49 19.03 -7.79
N PHE A 187 -5.78 18.70 -7.75
CA PHE A 187 -6.28 17.46 -8.34
C PHE A 187 -6.41 17.58 -9.86
N ILE A 188 -5.77 16.66 -10.56
CA ILE A 188 -5.80 16.55 -12.03
C ILE A 188 -6.43 15.20 -12.37
N PRO A 189 -7.46 15.18 -13.24
CA PRO A 189 -8.05 13.94 -13.73
C PRO A 189 -6.99 13.04 -14.40
N PRO A 190 -7.05 11.71 -14.24
CA PRO A 190 -6.04 10.80 -14.79
C PRO A 190 -5.79 10.96 -16.31
N ASN A 191 -6.84 11.26 -17.07
CA ASN A 191 -6.76 11.47 -18.52
C ASN A 191 -6.13 12.81 -18.95
N GLU A 192 -5.95 13.75 -18.02
CA GLU A 192 -5.31 15.06 -18.24
C GLU A 192 -3.91 15.12 -17.61
N LEU A 193 -3.48 14.04 -16.97
CA LEU A 193 -2.23 13.96 -16.23
C LEU A 193 -1.05 13.75 -17.21
N THR A 194 -0.43 14.83 -17.63
CA THR A 194 0.76 14.82 -18.50
C THR A 194 1.97 15.42 -17.78
N ASN A 195 3.18 15.06 -18.20
CA ASN A 195 4.40 15.58 -17.59
C ASN A 195 4.44 17.13 -17.64
N ASP A 196 3.98 17.74 -18.74
CA ASP A 196 3.95 19.19 -18.86
C ASP A 196 3.01 19.85 -17.83
N VAL A 197 1.84 19.25 -17.58
CA VAL A 197 0.88 19.73 -16.59
C VAL A 197 1.43 19.58 -15.17
N ILE A 198 2.05 18.44 -14.88
CA ILE A 198 2.72 18.18 -13.60
C ILE A 198 3.82 19.21 -13.34
N ASP A 199 4.68 19.45 -14.32
CA ASP A 199 5.77 20.43 -14.24
C ASP A 199 5.26 21.86 -14.01
N ILE A 200 4.15 22.24 -14.64
CA ILE A 200 3.52 23.56 -14.43
C ILE A 200 3.05 23.72 -12.98
N VAL A 201 2.44 22.68 -12.39
CA VAL A 201 1.97 22.70 -10.99
C VAL A 201 3.14 22.77 -10.03
N HIS A 202 4.17 21.92 -10.23
CA HIS A 202 5.36 21.90 -9.38
C HIS A 202 6.18 23.19 -9.46
N LYS A 203 6.25 23.84 -10.63
CA LYS A 203 6.91 25.17 -10.76
C LYS A 203 6.26 26.26 -9.92
N LYS A 204 4.98 26.08 -9.55
CA LYS A 204 4.26 26.96 -8.63
C LYS A 204 4.37 26.53 -7.16
N HIS A 205 5.25 25.58 -6.85
CA HIS A 205 5.44 24.98 -5.53
C HIS A 205 4.18 24.29 -4.97
N ASN A 206 3.29 23.80 -5.84
CA ASN A 206 2.09 23.06 -5.46
C ASN A 206 2.30 21.55 -5.59
N HIS A 207 1.45 20.77 -4.92
CA HIS A 207 1.41 19.31 -5.04
C HIS A 207 0.41 18.88 -6.12
N VAL A 208 0.78 17.83 -6.85
CA VAL A 208 -0.11 17.20 -7.84
C VAL A 208 -0.81 16.02 -7.19
N GLY A 209 -2.14 16.07 -7.16
CA GLY A 209 -2.98 14.96 -6.76
C GLY A 209 -3.72 14.38 -7.96
N THR A 210 -4.03 13.09 -7.91
CA THR A 210 -4.98 12.47 -8.84
C THR A 210 -5.96 11.59 -8.09
N SER A 211 -7.16 11.46 -8.65
CA SER A 211 -8.24 10.68 -8.07
C SER A 211 -8.46 9.41 -8.88
N LEU A 212 -8.33 8.27 -8.25
CA LEU A 212 -8.52 6.93 -8.83
C LEU A 212 -9.73 6.26 -8.16
N LEU A 213 -10.86 6.97 -8.13
CA LEU A 213 -12.10 6.51 -7.51
C LEU A 213 -12.85 5.57 -8.43
N GLY A 214 -13.58 4.62 -7.83
CA GLY A 214 -14.44 3.70 -8.54
C GLY A 214 -13.71 2.67 -9.41
N THR A 215 -12.39 2.52 -9.27
CA THR A 215 -11.63 1.52 -10.02
C THR A 215 -10.68 0.73 -9.15
N ASP A 216 -10.85 -0.58 -9.13
CA ASP A 216 -9.94 -1.58 -8.59
C ASP A 216 -8.98 -2.13 -9.68
N ASN A 217 -9.15 -1.70 -10.93
CA ASN A 217 -8.37 -2.16 -12.08
C ASN A 217 -6.92 -1.68 -11.99
N ARG A 218 -6.01 -2.65 -11.78
CA ARG A 218 -4.57 -2.38 -11.61
C ARG A 218 -3.94 -1.64 -12.79
N ASP A 219 -4.37 -1.91 -14.01
CA ASP A 219 -3.75 -1.29 -15.19
C ASP A 219 -4.20 0.18 -15.31
N LYS A 220 -5.47 0.48 -15.06
CA LYS A 220 -5.95 1.87 -14.97
C LYS A 220 -5.32 2.63 -13.82
N MET A 221 -5.10 1.96 -12.67
CA MET A 221 -4.36 2.57 -11.56
C MET A 221 -2.90 2.84 -11.93
N LYS A 222 -2.23 1.93 -12.66
CA LYS A 222 -0.86 2.16 -13.15
C LYS A 222 -0.78 3.34 -14.11
N GLU A 223 -1.76 3.52 -14.97
CA GLU A 223 -1.84 4.67 -15.88
C GLU A 223 -1.99 5.99 -15.10
N GLY A 224 -2.79 5.99 -14.02
CA GLY A 224 -2.96 7.15 -13.14
C GLY A 224 -1.75 7.44 -12.24
N LEU A 225 -0.87 6.46 -12.05
CA LEU A 225 0.39 6.58 -11.28
C LEU A 225 1.53 7.11 -12.15
N VAL A 226 1.30 8.20 -12.87
CA VAL A 226 2.33 8.84 -13.70
C VAL A 226 3.44 9.42 -12.83
N ASN A 227 4.66 9.44 -13.34
CA ASN A 227 5.81 10.05 -12.67
C ASN A 227 5.54 11.53 -12.32
N GLY A 228 5.79 11.90 -11.06
CA GLY A 228 5.61 13.27 -10.60
C GLY A 228 4.28 13.56 -9.88
N VAL A 229 3.40 12.57 -9.70
CA VAL A 229 2.23 12.68 -8.81
C VAL A 229 2.70 12.60 -7.35
N ASP A 230 2.21 13.52 -6.53
CA ASP A 230 2.53 13.56 -5.10
C ASP A 230 1.50 12.84 -4.24
N VAL A 231 0.23 12.86 -4.65
CA VAL A 231 -0.90 12.35 -3.86
C VAL A 231 -1.87 11.55 -4.74
N ILE A 232 -2.31 10.41 -4.24
CA ILE A 232 -3.34 9.58 -4.87
C ILE A 232 -4.50 9.42 -3.90
N LEU A 233 -5.69 9.79 -4.35
CA LEU A 233 -6.95 9.53 -3.65
C LEU A 233 -7.64 8.32 -4.27
N THR A 234 -8.00 7.31 -3.48
CA THR A 234 -8.57 6.06 -3.98
C THR A 234 -9.52 5.38 -3.00
N ASP A 235 -10.54 4.70 -3.55
CA ASP A 235 -11.44 3.78 -2.82
C ASP A 235 -10.77 2.43 -2.53
N TYR A 236 -9.68 2.11 -3.24
CA TYR A 236 -8.97 0.83 -3.21
C TYR A 236 -7.51 1.01 -2.76
N PRO A 237 -7.28 1.46 -1.52
CA PRO A 237 -5.94 1.77 -1.03
C PRO A 237 -5.00 0.56 -1.04
N SER A 238 -5.51 -0.65 -0.82
CA SER A 238 -4.73 -1.88 -0.89
C SER A 238 -4.12 -2.08 -2.28
N VAL A 239 -4.89 -1.86 -3.34
CA VAL A 239 -4.44 -2.00 -4.73
C VAL A 239 -3.42 -0.91 -5.07
N ALA A 240 -3.64 0.33 -4.65
CA ALA A 240 -2.71 1.44 -4.90
C ALA A 240 -1.36 1.23 -4.20
N ILE A 241 -1.37 0.83 -2.93
CA ILE A 241 -0.15 0.52 -2.17
C ILE A 241 0.59 -0.67 -2.78
N ASP A 242 -0.10 -1.72 -3.19
CA ASP A 242 0.50 -2.87 -3.88
C ASP A 242 1.19 -2.46 -5.19
N ILE A 243 0.59 -1.57 -5.98
CA ILE A 243 1.17 -1.08 -7.23
C ILE A 243 2.41 -0.22 -6.96
N LEU A 244 2.35 0.66 -5.95
CA LEU A 244 3.50 1.48 -5.58
C LEU A 244 4.65 0.62 -5.06
N HIS A 245 4.35 -0.38 -4.23
CA HIS A 245 5.35 -1.35 -3.80
C HIS A 245 5.91 -2.15 -4.97
N TYR A 246 5.09 -2.51 -5.96
CA TYR A 246 5.55 -3.20 -7.16
C TYR A 246 6.44 -2.30 -8.03
N ARG A 247 6.12 -1.01 -8.20
CA ARG A 247 6.96 -0.04 -8.91
C ARG A 247 8.33 0.16 -8.24
N THR A 248 8.35 0.26 -6.92
CA THR A 248 9.62 0.38 -6.18
C THR A 248 10.45 -0.91 -6.21
N THR A 249 9.85 -2.05 -6.60
CA THR A 249 10.52 -3.36 -6.57
C THR A 249 10.73 -4.00 -7.95
N SER A 250 10.10 -3.52 -9.03
CA SER A 250 10.06 -4.27 -10.30
C SER A 250 10.48 -3.55 -11.59
N GLU A 251 10.79 -2.25 -11.56
CA GLU A 251 11.39 -1.59 -12.73
C GLU A 251 12.62 -0.76 -12.35
N PRO A 252 13.84 -1.21 -12.72
CA PRO A 252 14.86 -0.26 -13.11
C PRO A 252 14.36 0.35 -14.42
N GLY A 253 13.98 1.65 -14.38
CA GLY A 253 13.43 2.35 -15.51
C GLY A 253 14.22 2.10 -16.79
N LYS A 254 13.54 1.70 -17.84
CA LYS A 254 13.93 2.08 -19.20
C LYS A 254 13.64 3.57 -19.38
N ALA A 255 14.34 4.41 -18.65
CA ALA A 255 14.65 5.73 -19.12
C ALA A 255 15.73 5.52 -20.19
N GLU A 256 15.41 5.71 -21.45
CA GLU A 256 16.40 6.02 -22.47
C GLU A 256 17.19 7.24 -21.95
N ILE A 257 18.34 6.97 -21.33
CA ILE A 257 19.35 7.97 -21.08
C ILE A 257 19.79 8.43 -22.47
N LYS A 258 19.28 9.59 -22.90
CA LYS A 258 19.92 10.32 -23.97
C LYS A 258 21.38 10.48 -23.58
N LYS A 259 22.28 9.82 -24.30
CA LYS A 259 23.72 9.99 -24.20
C LYS A 259 24.04 11.47 -24.35
N GLY A 260 24.24 12.14 -23.24
CA GLY A 260 24.62 13.53 -23.17
C GLY A 260 25.16 13.82 -21.79
N SER A 261 26.50 13.74 -21.64
CA SER A 261 27.31 14.08 -20.47
C SER A 261 27.06 13.23 -19.21
N GLU A 262 27.63 12.02 -19.18
CA GLU A 262 28.05 11.40 -17.92
C GLU A 262 29.00 12.36 -17.20
N PRO A 263 28.77 12.70 -15.93
CA PRO A 263 29.81 13.32 -15.14
C PRO A 263 30.93 12.29 -15.05
N ASN A 264 32.09 12.62 -15.60
CA ASN A 264 33.31 11.83 -15.45
C ASN A 264 33.72 11.87 -13.97
N ILE A 265 33.17 10.97 -13.15
CA ILE A 265 33.60 10.73 -11.79
C ILE A 265 34.77 9.76 -11.92
N ASP A 266 35.94 10.29 -12.21
CA ASP A 266 37.19 9.55 -12.03
C ASP A 266 37.23 9.16 -10.54
N GLY A 267 37.13 7.85 -10.24
CA GLY A 267 37.09 7.30 -8.89
C GLY A 267 38.34 7.62 -8.07
N ASN A 268 38.55 8.91 -7.82
CA ASN A 268 39.65 9.40 -6.99
C ASN A 268 39.32 9.08 -5.52
N THR A 269 40.28 8.46 -4.84
CA THR A 269 40.21 8.06 -3.43
C THR A 269 39.61 9.16 -2.51
N GLY A 270 39.93 10.43 -2.78
CA GLY A 270 39.40 11.56 -2.01
C GLY A 270 37.88 11.80 -2.16
N GLN A 271 37.24 11.39 -3.27
CA GLN A 271 35.78 11.49 -3.43
C GLN A 271 35.06 10.41 -2.64
N ILE A 272 35.61 9.22 -2.59
CA ILE A 272 35.07 8.10 -1.79
C ILE A 272 35.15 8.44 -0.30
N GLU A 273 36.27 9.01 0.16
CA GLU A 273 36.43 9.48 1.53
C GLU A 273 35.42 10.57 1.91
N ALA A 274 35.17 11.52 1.02
CA ALA A 274 34.15 12.57 1.24
C ALA A 274 32.72 12.00 1.33
N LEU A 275 32.40 10.97 0.55
CA LEU A 275 31.11 10.27 0.64
C LEU A 275 30.99 9.47 1.95
N ILE A 276 32.05 8.80 2.37
CA ILE A 276 32.12 8.08 3.65
C ILE A 276 31.90 9.06 4.82
N ASP A 277 32.54 10.23 4.80
CA ASP A 277 32.34 11.28 5.81
C ASP A 277 30.87 11.78 5.81
N ALA A 278 30.28 11.99 4.64
CA ALA A 278 28.89 12.40 4.54
C ALA A 278 27.92 11.31 5.04
N ILE A 279 28.26 10.03 4.88
CA ILE A 279 27.47 8.90 5.41
C ILE A 279 27.51 8.88 6.93
N THR A 280 28.68 9.14 7.52
CA THR A 280 28.92 8.96 8.97
C THR A 280 28.61 10.19 9.81
N GLN A 281 28.76 11.40 9.24
CA GLN A 281 28.71 12.68 9.97
C GLN A 281 27.65 13.65 9.39
N GLY A 282 26.99 13.32 8.29
CA GLY A 282 25.98 14.16 7.67
C GLY A 282 24.64 14.15 8.42
N SER A 283 23.68 15.00 7.98
CA SER A 283 22.28 14.82 8.38
C SER A 283 21.74 13.46 7.88
N PRO A 284 20.64 12.93 8.44
CA PRO A 284 20.05 11.66 7.98
C PRO A 284 19.85 11.58 6.46
N ASP A 285 19.33 12.66 5.84
CA ASP A 285 19.11 12.73 4.39
C ASP A 285 20.44 12.77 3.61
N ARG A 286 21.39 13.53 4.10
CA ARG A 286 22.72 13.63 3.49
C ARG A 286 23.48 12.29 3.57
N SER A 287 23.37 11.60 4.68
CA SER A 287 23.94 10.27 4.88
C SER A 287 23.35 9.26 3.89
N ARG A 288 22.02 9.25 3.74
CA ARG A 288 21.34 8.34 2.80
C ARG A 288 21.67 8.67 1.34
N MET A 289 21.76 9.96 0.98
CA MET A 289 22.16 10.40 -0.36
C MET A 289 23.61 10.02 -0.68
N ALA A 290 24.53 10.22 0.24
CA ALA A 290 25.93 9.85 0.04
C ALA A 290 26.10 8.31 -0.10
N ALA A 291 25.34 7.53 0.65
CA ALA A 291 25.30 6.07 0.52
C ALA A 291 24.76 5.64 -0.86
N PHE A 292 23.72 6.34 -1.36
CA PHE A 292 23.20 6.13 -2.70
C PHE A 292 24.26 6.42 -3.77
N VAL A 293 24.88 7.59 -3.74
CA VAL A 293 25.94 7.97 -4.71
C VAL A 293 27.07 6.94 -4.69
N LEU A 294 27.50 6.52 -3.49
CA LEU A 294 28.56 5.52 -3.38
C LEU A 294 28.15 4.17 -4.00
N SER A 295 26.88 3.77 -3.88
CA SER A 295 26.36 2.54 -4.48
C SER A 295 26.34 2.54 -6.03
N THR A 296 26.36 3.72 -6.65
CA THR A 296 26.35 3.88 -8.12
C THR A 296 27.76 3.92 -8.74
N LEU A 297 28.80 4.02 -7.91
CA LEU A 297 30.19 3.99 -8.38
C LEU A 297 30.61 2.57 -8.81
N PRO A 298 31.73 2.43 -9.56
CA PRO A 298 32.29 1.11 -9.88
C PRO A 298 32.42 0.23 -8.63
N GLN A 299 31.95 -1.01 -8.72
CA GLN A 299 31.79 -1.90 -7.56
C GLN A 299 33.11 -2.20 -6.86
N GLU A 300 34.22 -2.25 -7.59
CA GLU A 300 35.57 -2.45 -7.05
C GLU A 300 35.97 -1.33 -6.10
N LEU A 301 35.46 -0.13 -6.29
CA LEU A 301 35.78 1.06 -5.50
C LEU A 301 34.77 1.28 -4.36
N SER A 302 33.49 0.95 -4.57
CA SER A 302 32.40 1.29 -3.66
C SER A 302 32.08 0.20 -2.64
N ILE A 303 32.17 -1.08 -3.03
CA ILE A 303 31.71 -2.19 -2.18
C ILE A 303 32.64 -2.42 -0.96
N PRO A 304 33.97 -2.47 -1.08
CA PRO A 304 34.82 -2.71 0.08
C PRO A 304 34.62 -1.68 1.20
N PRO A 305 34.66 -0.37 0.97
CA PRO A 305 34.43 0.61 2.04
C PRO A 305 33.01 0.53 2.64
N LEU A 306 31.96 0.21 1.84
CA LEU A 306 30.61 0.01 2.38
C LEU A 306 30.55 -1.21 3.31
N ILE A 307 31.21 -2.31 2.96
CA ILE A 307 31.29 -3.50 3.82
C ILE A 307 32.04 -3.19 5.11
N GLU A 308 33.16 -2.47 5.04
CA GLU A 308 33.92 -2.07 6.21
C GLU A 308 33.07 -1.21 7.17
N LEU A 309 32.35 -0.22 6.64
CA LEU A 309 31.46 0.62 7.43
C LEU A 309 30.25 -0.13 8.02
N LEU A 310 29.73 -1.15 7.34
CA LEU A 310 28.64 -1.98 7.84
C LEU A 310 29.03 -2.72 9.12
N THR A 311 30.27 -3.23 9.16
CA THR A 311 30.80 -4.02 10.28
C THR A 311 31.38 -3.16 11.40
N TYR A 312 31.32 -1.85 11.26
CA TYR A 312 31.90 -0.88 12.18
C TYR A 312 31.21 -0.89 13.54
N LYS A 313 31.76 -1.63 14.49
CA LYS A 313 31.41 -1.58 15.91
C LYS A 313 32.18 -0.46 16.59
N LYS A 314 31.46 0.45 17.25
CA LYS A 314 31.85 1.58 18.08
C LYS A 314 33.17 1.38 18.85
N SER A 315 34.32 1.36 18.19
CA SER A 315 35.61 1.54 18.81
C SER A 315 36.51 2.47 17.98
N LEU A 316 36.19 3.75 18.08
CA LEU A 316 36.92 4.90 17.54
C LEU A 316 38.41 4.96 17.99
N LYS A 317 39.04 3.84 18.38
CA LYS A 317 40.39 3.86 18.92
C LYS A 317 41.48 3.28 18.01
N ARG A 318 41.17 2.84 16.78
CA ARG A 318 42.21 2.11 16.00
C ARG A 318 42.23 2.34 14.49
N PHE A 319 42.00 3.59 14.03
CA PHE A 319 42.37 3.92 12.65
C PHE A 319 43.25 5.18 12.67
N ASP A 320 44.56 4.99 12.55
CA ASP A 320 45.59 5.99 12.79
C ASP A 320 45.78 7.05 11.68
N PRO A 321 45.34 6.88 10.40
CA PRO A 321 45.33 7.97 9.43
C PRO A 321 44.31 9.05 9.74
N PHE A 322 43.15 8.67 10.33
CA PHE A 322 42.04 9.60 10.67
C PHE A 322 42.34 10.47 11.90
N LYS A 323 43.15 10.01 12.82
CA LYS A 323 43.50 10.76 14.03
C LYS A 323 44.23 12.09 13.75
N LYS A 324 45.01 12.14 12.66
CA LYS A 324 45.71 13.37 12.23
C LYS A 324 44.78 14.40 11.57
N ILE A 325 43.74 13.96 10.85
CA ILE A 325 42.77 14.83 10.21
C ILE A 325 41.77 15.36 11.25
N MET A 326 41.27 14.50 12.14
CA MET A 326 40.36 14.90 13.22
C MET A 326 40.97 15.81 14.26
N SER A 327 42.29 15.71 14.52
CA SER A 327 42.96 16.67 15.42
C SER A 327 43.18 18.04 14.80
N ALA A 328 43.18 18.16 13.47
CA ALA A 328 43.25 19.45 12.76
C ALA A 328 41.89 20.15 12.69
N ILE A 329 40.81 19.38 12.56
CA ILE A 329 39.43 19.90 12.50
C ILE A 329 38.94 20.34 13.89
N LYS A 330 39.28 19.62 14.96
CA LYS A 330 38.89 19.97 16.35
C LYS A 330 39.45 21.29 16.90
N ARG A 331 40.33 21.96 16.18
CA ARG A 331 40.88 23.27 16.59
C ARG A 331 40.08 24.48 16.13
N GLU A 332 39.14 24.36 15.23
CA GLU A 332 38.38 25.51 14.71
C GLU A 332 36.86 25.49 14.96
N GLU A 333 36.25 24.39 15.44
CA GLU A 333 34.79 24.29 15.63
C GLU A 333 34.41 23.92 17.06
N LYS A 334 34.55 24.88 17.96
CA LYS A 334 33.82 24.91 19.23
C LYS A 334 32.54 25.72 19.02
N LYS A 335 31.54 25.17 18.39
CA LYS A 335 30.10 25.51 18.46
C LYS A 335 29.38 25.01 17.21
N GLU A 336 29.13 23.72 17.12
CA GLU A 336 27.95 23.20 16.44
C GLU A 336 27.73 21.74 16.89
N ASP A 337 26.62 21.61 17.51
CA ASP A 337 25.77 20.51 17.91
C ASP A 337 26.30 19.07 17.61
N ASP A 338 26.53 18.32 18.68
CA ASP A 338 26.89 16.88 18.71
C ASP A 338 25.78 15.97 18.10
N ARG A 339 25.47 16.11 16.84
CA ARG A 339 24.61 15.16 16.09
C ARG A 339 25.45 14.18 15.31
N LEU A 340 26.23 13.40 16.00
CA LEU A 340 26.70 12.13 15.43
C LEU A 340 25.47 11.25 15.18
N LEU A 341 25.23 10.90 13.91
CA LEU A 341 24.20 9.93 13.55
C LEU A 341 24.38 8.66 14.38
N SER A 342 23.28 8.06 14.84
CA SER A 342 23.36 6.80 15.55
C SER A 342 24.04 5.76 14.66
N ALA A 343 24.88 4.91 15.23
CA ALA A 343 25.55 3.85 14.48
C ALA A 343 24.55 2.98 13.69
N SER A 344 23.37 2.75 14.25
CA SER A 344 22.30 2.01 13.61
C SER A 344 21.78 2.71 12.34
N LEU A 345 21.60 4.04 12.35
CA LEU A 345 21.16 4.78 11.17
C LEU A 345 22.21 4.74 10.04
N VAL A 346 23.49 4.89 10.38
CA VAL A 346 24.59 4.77 9.41
C VAL A 346 24.60 3.37 8.80
N GLN A 347 24.52 2.33 9.62
CA GLN A 347 24.50 0.94 9.15
C GLN A 347 23.26 0.64 8.29
N ARG A 348 22.09 1.21 8.61
CA ARG A 348 20.88 1.08 7.78
C ARG A 348 21.09 1.68 6.38
N ASN A 349 21.66 2.88 6.30
CA ASN A 349 21.93 3.52 5.02
C ASN A 349 22.94 2.74 4.17
N ILE A 350 23.95 2.14 4.83
CA ILE A 350 24.94 1.29 4.18
C ILE A 350 24.33 -0.02 3.70
N ALA A 351 23.52 -0.69 4.53
CA ALA A 351 22.84 -1.92 4.14
C ALA A 351 21.96 -1.68 2.91
N TRP A 352 21.20 -0.58 2.90
CA TRP A 352 20.40 -0.17 1.77
C TRP A 352 21.23 0.07 0.50
N ALA A 353 22.37 0.79 0.60
CA ALA A 353 23.28 1.04 -0.52
C ALA A 353 23.87 -0.26 -1.09
N LEU A 354 24.27 -1.20 -0.22
CA LEU A 354 24.74 -2.53 -0.64
C LEU A 354 23.65 -3.32 -1.37
N GLY A 355 22.40 -3.18 -0.92
CA GLY A 355 21.24 -3.77 -1.60
C GLY A 355 21.03 -3.21 -3.01
N LEU A 356 21.13 -1.88 -3.17
CA LEU A 356 21.02 -1.21 -4.48
C LEU A 356 22.15 -1.63 -5.43
N ALA A 357 23.38 -1.76 -4.93
CA ALA A 357 24.52 -2.20 -5.73
C ALA A 357 24.40 -3.65 -6.21
N LYS A 358 23.49 -4.46 -5.62
CA LYS A 358 23.22 -5.87 -5.96
C LYS A 358 24.48 -6.76 -6.03
N ASN A 359 25.52 -6.42 -5.29
CA ASN A 359 26.77 -7.17 -5.30
C ASN A 359 26.72 -8.34 -4.31
N LYS A 360 26.97 -9.54 -4.81
CA LYS A 360 26.91 -10.78 -4.00
C LYS A 360 27.97 -10.86 -2.90
N SER A 361 29.10 -10.15 -3.03
CA SER A 361 30.13 -10.14 -1.99
C SER A 361 29.65 -9.50 -0.67
N ALA A 362 28.57 -8.68 -0.72
CA ALA A 362 27.96 -8.08 0.45
C ALA A 362 27.10 -9.07 1.27
N VAL A 363 26.70 -10.21 0.71
CA VAL A 363 25.77 -11.14 1.36
C VAL A 363 26.32 -11.69 2.68
N GLY A 364 27.54 -12.17 2.69
CA GLY A 364 28.18 -12.67 3.91
C GLY A 364 28.27 -11.63 5.03
N PRO A 365 28.84 -10.44 4.78
CA PRO A 365 28.88 -9.33 5.74
C PRO A 365 27.48 -8.91 6.26
N LEU A 366 26.47 -8.83 5.38
CA LEU A 366 25.09 -8.52 5.78
C LEU A 366 24.51 -9.59 6.70
N ILE A 367 24.74 -10.87 6.41
CA ILE A 367 24.30 -11.99 7.27
C ILE A 367 24.96 -11.91 8.66
N ILE A 368 26.25 -11.67 8.73
CA ILE A 368 26.97 -11.53 10.01
C ILE A 368 26.40 -10.38 10.85
N GLN A 369 26.04 -9.27 10.21
CA GLN A 369 25.51 -8.11 10.91
C GLN A 369 24.11 -8.36 11.51
N LEU A 370 23.31 -9.28 10.97
CA LEU A 370 21.99 -9.64 11.51
C LEU A 370 22.03 -10.14 12.95
N GLU A 371 23.11 -10.80 13.39
CA GLU A 371 23.20 -11.35 14.74
C GLU A 371 23.17 -10.28 15.85
N SER A 372 23.70 -9.08 15.57
CA SER A 372 23.81 -8.00 16.55
C SER A 372 22.95 -6.78 16.22
N ALA A 373 22.12 -6.86 15.17
CA ALA A 373 21.29 -5.75 14.69
C ALA A 373 20.03 -5.56 15.56
N ASP A 374 19.66 -4.29 15.78
CA ASP A 374 18.33 -3.94 16.26
C ASP A 374 17.25 -4.28 15.20
N PRO A 375 15.97 -4.30 15.55
CA PRO A 375 14.91 -4.69 14.61
C PRO A 375 14.87 -3.84 13.32
N GLU A 376 15.15 -2.53 13.41
CA GLU A 376 15.13 -1.63 12.26
C GLU A 376 16.29 -1.89 11.30
N LEU A 377 17.48 -2.13 11.84
CA LEU A 377 18.64 -2.52 11.06
C LEU A 377 18.46 -3.91 10.45
N LYS A 378 17.89 -4.88 11.17
CA LYS A 378 17.54 -6.19 10.63
C LYS A 378 16.64 -6.07 9.41
N ARG A 379 15.62 -5.24 9.48
CA ARG A 379 14.67 -5.01 8.36
C ARG A 379 15.37 -4.44 7.13
N GLU A 380 16.26 -3.45 7.31
CA GLU A 380 17.02 -2.88 6.20
C GLU A 380 18.01 -3.90 5.59
N ILE A 381 18.68 -4.72 6.43
CA ILE A 381 19.53 -5.82 5.96
C ILE A 381 18.73 -6.86 5.18
N ILE A 382 17.57 -7.26 5.67
CA ILE A 382 16.69 -8.21 4.98
C ILE A 382 16.24 -7.65 3.62
N LEU A 383 15.94 -6.34 3.56
CA LEU A 383 15.62 -5.67 2.30
C LEU A 383 16.83 -5.68 1.35
N ALA A 384 18.04 -5.42 1.84
CA ALA A 384 19.26 -5.49 1.04
C ALA A 384 19.50 -6.91 0.48
N LEU A 385 19.39 -7.94 1.32
CA LEU A 385 19.51 -9.35 0.91
C LEU A 385 18.45 -9.73 -0.14
N LYS A 386 17.23 -9.23 0.01
CA LYS A 386 16.15 -9.37 -0.99
C LYS A 386 16.52 -8.73 -2.32
N MET A 387 17.09 -7.50 -2.31
CA MET A 387 17.49 -6.79 -3.53
C MET A 387 18.68 -7.47 -4.24
N ILE A 388 19.62 -8.02 -3.48
CA ILE A 388 20.75 -8.79 -4.03
C ILE A 388 20.27 -10.11 -4.62
N GLY A 389 19.30 -10.76 -4.00
CA GLY A 389 18.66 -11.97 -4.52
C GLY A 389 19.53 -13.24 -4.46
N ASP A 390 20.56 -13.28 -3.62
CA ASP A 390 21.45 -14.45 -3.54
C ASP A 390 20.90 -15.53 -2.61
N LYS A 391 20.96 -16.79 -3.08
CA LYS A 391 20.47 -17.97 -2.33
C LYS A 391 21.19 -18.23 -1.01
N GLN A 392 22.38 -17.70 -0.83
CA GLN A 392 23.11 -17.80 0.44
C GLN A 392 22.35 -17.16 1.62
N ALA A 393 21.44 -16.20 1.34
CA ALA A 393 20.60 -15.58 2.36
C ALA A 393 19.43 -16.49 2.84
N VAL A 394 19.05 -17.50 2.09
CA VAL A 394 17.87 -18.32 2.38
C VAL A 394 17.89 -18.99 3.76
N PRO A 395 18.99 -19.64 4.21
CA PRO A 395 19.01 -20.27 5.53
C PRO A 395 18.73 -19.29 6.67
N VAL A 396 19.41 -18.14 6.70
CA VAL A 396 19.22 -17.14 7.75
C VAL A 396 17.83 -16.49 7.69
N LEU A 397 17.30 -16.23 6.49
CA LEU A 397 15.95 -15.68 6.34
C LEU A 397 14.86 -16.66 6.82
N LYS A 398 15.06 -17.96 6.64
CA LYS A 398 14.18 -19.00 7.20
C LYS A 398 14.22 -19.03 8.72
N GLU A 399 15.40 -18.90 9.29
CA GLU A 399 15.57 -18.84 10.74
C GLU A 399 14.89 -17.60 11.34
N ILE A 400 15.13 -16.42 10.74
CA ILE A 400 14.49 -15.17 11.15
C ILE A 400 12.96 -15.27 11.06
N LEU A 401 12.43 -15.78 9.95
CA LEU A 401 10.99 -15.97 9.77
C LEU A 401 10.36 -16.79 10.89
N LEU A 402 11.06 -17.81 11.37
CA LEU A 402 10.50 -18.74 12.36
C LEU A 402 10.75 -18.33 13.81
N ASN A 403 11.78 -17.54 14.08
CA ASN A 403 12.30 -17.39 15.44
C ASN A 403 12.52 -15.94 15.89
N ASP A 404 12.51 -14.93 14.99
CA ASP A 404 12.71 -13.54 15.42
C ASP A 404 11.53 -13.04 16.26
N ASN A 405 11.81 -12.28 17.31
CA ASN A 405 10.80 -11.77 18.22
C ASN A 405 9.89 -10.72 17.58
N ASP A 406 10.45 -9.89 16.66
CA ASP A 406 9.73 -8.80 16.03
C ASP A 406 8.89 -9.30 14.83
N PRO A 407 7.57 -9.12 14.83
CA PRO A 407 6.71 -9.58 13.74
C PRO A 407 6.99 -8.84 12.41
N PHE A 408 7.47 -7.59 12.44
CA PHE A 408 7.85 -6.87 11.23
C PHE A 408 9.09 -7.46 10.58
N VAL A 409 10.06 -7.87 11.40
CA VAL A 409 11.27 -8.55 10.94
C VAL A 409 10.92 -9.91 10.31
N ARG A 410 10.04 -10.71 10.96
CA ARG A 410 9.54 -11.97 10.40
C ARG A 410 8.77 -11.77 9.08
N TYR A 411 7.94 -10.73 9.02
CA TYR A 411 7.21 -10.36 7.80
C TYR A 411 8.14 -10.02 6.63
N ASP A 412 9.16 -9.19 6.88
CA ASP A 412 10.13 -8.81 5.85
C ASP A 412 10.96 -10.03 5.39
N ALA A 413 11.28 -10.96 6.30
CA ALA A 413 11.93 -12.23 5.97
C ALA A 413 11.05 -13.10 5.05
N ALA A 414 9.74 -13.21 5.32
CA ALA A 414 8.80 -13.92 4.43
C ALA A 414 8.79 -13.32 3.03
N ARG A 415 8.76 -11.99 2.93
CA ARG A 415 8.80 -11.26 1.65
C ARG A 415 10.12 -11.44 0.91
N ALA A 416 11.26 -11.46 1.62
CA ALA A 416 12.56 -11.70 1.02
C ALA A 416 12.66 -13.11 0.45
N LEU A 417 12.21 -14.11 1.18
CA LEU A 417 12.15 -15.50 0.72
C LEU A 417 11.32 -15.68 -0.55
N SER A 418 10.26 -14.88 -0.74
CA SER A 418 9.43 -14.93 -1.95
C SER A 418 10.11 -14.36 -3.20
N SER A 419 11.17 -13.57 -3.02
CA SER A 419 11.88 -12.89 -4.11
C SER A 419 13.15 -13.63 -4.52
N ILE A 420 13.69 -14.43 -3.60
CA ILE A 420 14.85 -15.30 -3.85
C ILE A 420 14.27 -16.66 -4.25
N GLU A 421 14.10 -16.88 -5.55
CA GLU A 421 13.52 -18.14 -6.12
C GLU A 421 14.10 -19.38 -5.44
N ASN A 422 13.34 -19.96 -4.50
CA ASN A 422 13.77 -21.17 -3.82
C ASN A 422 12.59 -21.99 -3.29
N THR A 423 12.40 -23.20 -3.84
CA THR A 423 11.42 -24.17 -3.37
C THR A 423 11.66 -24.63 -1.94
N ASP A 424 12.90 -24.49 -1.41
CA ASP A 424 13.23 -24.86 -0.03
C ASP A 424 12.61 -23.92 1.01
N SER A 425 12.16 -22.72 0.59
CA SER A 425 11.49 -21.76 1.47
C SER A 425 10.04 -22.16 1.77
N VAL A 426 9.41 -22.99 0.93
CA VAL A 426 7.99 -23.36 1.05
C VAL A 426 7.68 -23.96 2.41
N PHE A 427 8.53 -24.85 2.92
CA PHE A 427 8.32 -25.46 4.23
C PHE A 427 8.33 -24.44 5.37
N ALA A 428 9.28 -23.52 5.40
CA ALA A 428 9.36 -22.49 6.44
C ALA A 428 8.19 -21.51 6.34
N LEU A 429 7.84 -21.09 5.13
CA LEU A 429 6.69 -20.21 4.87
C LEU A 429 5.37 -20.87 5.31
N THR A 430 5.17 -22.15 5.00
CA THR A 430 3.97 -22.90 5.39
C THR A 430 3.92 -23.10 6.92
N LYS A 431 5.06 -23.38 7.55
CA LYS A 431 5.14 -23.48 9.01
C LYS A 431 4.80 -22.16 9.70
N ALA A 432 5.32 -21.04 9.20
CA ALA A 432 5.01 -19.71 9.73
C ALA A 432 3.55 -19.32 9.45
N LEU A 433 3.02 -19.61 8.24
CA LEU A 433 1.62 -19.40 7.89
C LEU A 433 0.68 -20.05 8.91
N LYS A 434 0.97 -21.27 9.31
CA LYS A 434 0.16 -22.03 10.26
C LYS A 434 0.30 -21.52 11.70
N ASN A 435 1.52 -21.29 12.16
CA ASN A 435 1.82 -21.19 13.59
C ASN A 435 2.14 -19.78 14.09
N ASP A 436 2.42 -18.80 13.22
CA ASP A 436 2.74 -17.45 13.66
C ASP A 436 1.56 -16.80 14.38
N SER A 437 1.82 -16.05 15.44
CA SER A 437 0.79 -15.32 16.16
C SER A 437 0.31 -14.06 15.42
N SER A 438 1.12 -13.51 14.52
CA SER A 438 0.83 -12.29 13.79
C SER A 438 0.12 -12.56 12.47
N TRP A 439 -1.06 -11.99 12.30
CA TRP A 439 -1.79 -12.04 11.02
C TRP A 439 -1.04 -11.37 9.88
N MET A 440 -0.25 -10.34 10.18
CA MET A 440 0.62 -9.69 9.20
C MET A 440 1.67 -10.67 8.66
N VAL A 441 2.32 -11.44 9.52
CA VAL A 441 3.29 -12.47 9.10
C VAL A 441 2.59 -13.56 8.29
N LYS A 442 1.43 -14.04 8.75
CA LYS A 442 0.62 -15.03 8.00
C LYS A 442 0.27 -14.53 6.60
N GLY A 443 -0.17 -13.28 6.47
CA GLY A 443 -0.45 -12.66 5.17
C GLY A 443 0.77 -12.52 4.29
N GLY A 444 1.92 -12.14 4.85
CA GLY A 444 3.22 -12.12 4.17
C GLY A 444 3.62 -13.49 3.63
N CYS A 445 3.48 -14.54 4.46
CA CYS A 445 3.73 -15.93 4.07
C CYS A 445 2.77 -16.39 2.96
N ALA A 446 1.46 -16.07 3.08
CA ALA A 446 0.48 -16.40 2.05
C ALA A 446 0.85 -15.75 0.70
N GLY A 447 1.20 -14.46 0.71
CA GLY A 447 1.67 -13.76 -0.49
C GLY A 447 2.94 -14.37 -1.08
N ALA A 448 3.88 -14.78 -0.24
CA ALA A 448 5.11 -15.46 -0.66
C ALA A 448 4.79 -16.82 -1.32
N LEU A 449 3.95 -17.63 -0.70
CA LEU A 449 3.54 -18.94 -1.19
C LEU A 449 2.77 -18.85 -2.52
N GLY A 450 1.92 -17.83 -2.69
CA GLY A 450 1.23 -17.58 -3.96
C GLY A 450 2.19 -17.26 -5.10
N LYS A 451 3.32 -16.61 -4.83
CA LYS A 451 4.37 -16.37 -5.84
C LYS A 451 5.13 -17.65 -6.22
N THR A 452 5.36 -18.56 -5.27
CA THR A 452 6.02 -19.83 -5.57
C THR A 452 5.15 -20.75 -6.42
N GLY A 453 3.83 -20.64 -6.36
CA GLY A 453 2.89 -21.52 -7.03
C GLY A 453 2.91 -22.96 -6.50
N ASP A 454 3.53 -23.22 -5.34
CA ASP A 454 3.76 -24.58 -4.83
C ASP A 454 2.48 -25.17 -4.21
N LYS A 455 2.06 -26.31 -4.73
CA LYS A 455 0.84 -27.01 -4.32
C LYS A 455 0.85 -27.49 -2.86
N ARG A 456 2.04 -27.64 -2.26
CA ARG A 456 2.17 -28.05 -0.85
C ARG A 456 1.57 -27.07 0.13
N ALA A 457 1.35 -25.80 -0.28
CA ALA A 457 0.77 -24.75 0.56
C ALA A 457 -0.77 -24.70 0.52
N VAL A 458 -1.43 -25.46 -0.35
CA VAL A 458 -2.89 -25.35 -0.62
C VAL A 458 -3.72 -25.52 0.65
N ASN A 459 -3.44 -26.53 1.47
CA ASN A 459 -4.24 -26.82 2.65
C ASN A 459 -4.16 -25.71 3.69
N GLU A 460 -2.96 -25.25 4.01
CA GLU A 460 -2.74 -24.19 4.99
C GLU A 460 -3.26 -22.83 4.51
N LEU A 461 -3.18 -22.54 3.22
CA LEU A 461 -3.78 -21.36 2.61
C LEU A 461 -5.31 -21.43 2.67
N LYS A 462 -5.91 -22.60 2.43
CA LYS A 462 -7.34 -22.81 2.59
C LYS A 462 -7.78 -22.64 4.03
N ASP A 463 -7.01 -23.19 4.98
CA ASP A 463 -7.29 -23.06 6.42
C ASP A 463 -7.22 -21.59 6.83
N LEU A 464 -6.23 -20.84 6.36
CA LEU A 464 -6.14 -19.39 6.60
C LEU A 464 -7.33 -18.63 6.00
N LEU A 465 -7.74 -18.94 4.76
CA LEU A 465 -8.89 -18.34 4.11
C LEU A 465 -10.19 -18.57 4.91
N ASN A 466 -10.34 -19.77 5.47
CA ASN A 466 -11.54 -20.19 6.22
C ASN A 466 -11.44 -19.91 7.73
N ALA A 467 -10.33 -19.34 8.21
CA ALA A 467 -10.14 -19.08 9.63
C ALA A 467 -11.28 -18.23 10.19
N ASP A 468 -11.88 -18.70 11.28
CA ASP A 468 -12.82 -17.92 12.06
C ASP A 468 -12.01 -16.97 12.94
N ALA A 469 -11.65 -15.85 12.37
CA ALA A 469 -10.83 -14.84 12.99
C ALA A 469 -11.43 -13.48 12.69
N GLY A 470 -11.32 -12.59 13.65
CA GLY A 470 -11.79 -11.22 13.53
C GLY A 470 -11.19 -10.48 12.34
N TYR A 471 -11.47 -9.24 12.31
CA TYR A 471 -11.04 -8.26 11.37
C TYR A 471 -9.52 -8.27 11.09
N GLU A 472 -8.71 -8.46 12.14
CA GLU A 472 -7.24 -8.48 12.07
C GLU A 472 -6.68 -9.48 11.04
N ALA A 473 -7.42 -10.56 10.78
CA ALA A 473 -7.05 -11.56 9.79
C ALA A 473 -7.53 -11.24 8.37
N SER A 474 -8.28 -10.15 8.16
CA SER A 474 -8.91 -9.84 6.87
C SER A 474 -7.88 -9.82 5.75
N TRP A 475 -6.84 -9.00 5.89
CA TRP A 475 -5.76 -8.92 4.90
C TRP A 475 -5.05 -10.26 4.66
N ALA A 476 -4.77 -11.01 5.73
CA ALA A 476 -4.14 -12.32 5.60
C ALA A 476 -5.02 -13.31 4.81
N ARG A 477 -6.35 -13.28 5.03
CA ARG A 477 -7.32 -14.10 4.28
C ARG A 477 -7.44 -13.68 2.82
N ASP A 478 -7.37 -12.37 2.52
CA ASP A 478 -7.33 -11.87 1.14
C ASP A 478 -6.07 -12.36 0.42
N ARG A 479 -4.92 -12.32 1.10
CA ARG A 479 -3.66 -12.86 0.57
C ARG A 479 -3.72 -14.37 0.37
N ALA A 480 -4.43 -15.10 1.23
CA ALA A 480 -4.63 -16.54 1.05
C ALA A 480 -5.50 -16.85 -0.16
N ALA A 481 -6.61 -16.13 -0.37
CA ALA A 481 -7.46 -16.28 -1.54
C ALA A 481 -6.68 -15.98 -2.84
N TRP A 482 -5.93 -14.88 -2.86
CA TRP A 482 -5.05 -14.51 -3.97
C TRP A 482 -3.98 -15.58 -4.25
N ALA A 483 -3.36 -16.12 -3.20
CA ALA A 483 -2.35 -17.18 -3.34
C ALA A 483 -2.94 -18.46 -3.94
N LEU A 484 -4.11 -18.88 -3.47
CA LEU A 484 -4.82 -20.03 -4.01
C LEU A 484 -5.16 -19.86 -5.50
N ALA A 485 -5.59 -18.66 -5.91
CA ALA A 485 -5.86 -18.38 -7.33
C ALA A 485 -4.62 -18.60 -8.21
N ARG A 486 -3.42 -18.39 -7.70
CA ARG A 486 -2.16 -18.52 -8.45
C ARG A 486 -1.54 -19.92 -8.44
N ILE A 487 -1.95 -20.80 -7.54
CA ILE A 487 -1.40 -22.17 -7.44
C ILE A 487 -1.96 -23.09 -8.54
N GLY A 488 -2.97 -22.65 -9.28
CA GLY A 488 -3.60 -23.42 -10.34
C GLY A 488 -4.63 -24.42 -9.80
N LYS A 489 -4.76 -25.62 -10.42
CA LYS A 489 -5.86 -26.56 -10.17
C LYS A 489 -6.15 -26.81 -8.67
N GLY A 490 -5.16 -27.12 -7.85
CA GLY A 490 -5.37 -27.39 -6.43
C GLY A 490 -5.90 -26.18 -5.66
N GLY A 491 -5.42 -24.98 -6.00
CA GLY A 491 -5.93 -23.73 -5.44
C GLY A 491 -7.36 -23.45 -5.87
N THR A 492 -7.70 -23.67 -7.16
CA THR A 492 -9.06 -23.54 -7.68
C THR A 492 -10.03 -24.46 -6.92
N GLU A 493 -9.66 -25.72 -6.71
CA GLU A 493 -10.48 -26.70 -5.96
C GLU A 493 -10.69 -26.27 -4.49
N ALA A 494 -9.66 -25.69 -3.85
CA ALA A 494 -9.75 -25.15 -2.51
C ALA A 494 -10.70 -23.93 -2.43
N LEU A 495 -10.63 -23.01 -3.40
CA LEU A 495 -11.54 -21.87 -3.50
C LEU A 495 -12.98 -22.31 -3.75
N ILE A 496 -13.20 -23.27 -4.65
CA ILE A 496 -14.53 -23.87 -4.91
C ILE A 496 -15.12 -24.42 -3.60
N SER A 497 -14.34 -25.21 -2.85
CA SER A 497 -14.83 -25.76 -1.57
C SER A 497 -15.17 -24.66 -0.55
N SER A 498 -14.55 -23.50 -0.64
CA SER A 498 -14.80 -22.35 0.25
C SER A 498 -16.06 -21.56 -0.13
N LEU A 499 -16.67 -21.78 -1.30
CA LEU A 499 -17.97 -21.19 -1.68
C LEU A 499 -19.12 -21.66 -0.80
N GLY A 500 -19.02 -22.84 -0.22
CA GLY A 500 -20.00 -23.40 0.73
C GLY A 500 -19.72 -23.09 2.21
N ALA A 501 -18.65 -22.38 2.53
CA ALA A 501 -18.27 -22.07 3.90
C ALA A 501 -19.35 -21.28 4.65
N ASN A 502 -19.42 -21.41 5.99
CA ASN A 502 -20.39 -20.69 6.80
C ASN A 502 -20.15 -19.17 6.80
N GLY A 503 -18.90 -18.72 6.79
CA GLY A 503 -18.52 -17.32 6.80
C GLY A 503 -18.84 -16.59 5.49
N ILE A 504 -19.61 -15.50 5.54
CA ILE A 504 -19.97 -14.68 4.35
C ILE A 504 -18.70 -14.10 3.72
N SER A 505 -17.79 -13.61 4.53
CA SER A 505 -16.52 -13.01 4.07
C SER A 505 -15.63 -14.03 3.36
N THR A 506 -15.57 -15.26 3.83
CA THR A 506 -14.85 -16.36 3.18
C THR A 506 -15.44 -16.66 1.79
N ARG A 507 -16.77 -16.83 1.70
CA ARG A 507 -17.45 -17.06 0.43
C ARG A 507 -17.20 -15.93 -0.57
N ARG A 508 -17.21 -14.67 -0.11
CA ARG A 508 -16.94 -13.50 -0.94
C ARG A 508 -15.51 -13.52 -1.51
N ARG A 509 -14.51 -13.76 -0.65
CA ARG A 509 -13.09 -13.85 -1.07
C ARG A 509 -12.87 -14.98 -2.08
N ALA A 510 -13.42 -16.13 -1.80
CA ALA A 510 -13.34 -17.26 -2.73
C ALA A 510 -13.99 -16.92 -4.07
N SER A 511 -15.15 -16.24 -4.07
CA SER A 511 -15.82 -15.80 -5.30
C SER A 511 -14.95 -14.84 -6.12
N TRP A 512 -14.37 -13.81 -5.48
CA TRP A 512 -13.50 -12.87 -6.19
C TRP A 512 -12.25 -13.53 -6.76
N ALA A 513 -11.61 -14.42 -6.00
CA ALA A 513 -10.45 -15.17 -6.46
C ALA A 513 -10.79 -16.07 -7.66
N LEU A 514 -11.98 -16.67 -7.69
CA LEU A 514 -12.45 -17.50 -8.82
C LEU A 514 -12.80 -16.64 -10.05
N ILE A 515 -13.32 -15.43 -9.86
CA ILE A 515 -13.53 -14.49 -10.97
C ILE A 515 -12.17 -14.08 -11.58
N GLU A 516 -11.15 -13.86 -10.76
CA GLU A 516 -9.78 -13.56 -11.22
C GLU A 516 -9.16 -14.73 -12.02
N ILE A 517 -9.44 -15.96 -11.62
CA ILE A 517 -9.02 -17.16 -12.38
C ILE A 517 -9.69 -17.20 -13.76
N GLY A 518 -10.94 -16.74 -13.86
CA GLY A 518 -11.68 -16.66 -15.11
C GLY A 518 -12.09 -18.02 -15.68
N ASP A 519 -11.87 -18.23 -16.98
CA ASP A 519 -12.34 -19.39 -17.73
C ASP A 519 -11.86 -20.75 -17.18
N ASP A 520 -10.70 -20.79 -16.57
CA ASP A 520 -10.16 -22.02 -15.97
C ASP A 520 -10.98 -22.49 -14.76
N ALA A 521 -11.73 -21.59 -14.10
CA ALA A 521 -12.63 -21.95 -13.01
C ALA A 521 -13.99 -22.47 -13.49
N VAL A 522 -14.40 -22.18 -14.73
CA VAL A 522 -15.75 -22.47 -15.26
C VAL A 522 -16.14 -23.94 -15.12
N PRO A 523 -15.31 -24.94 -15.48
CA PRO A 523 -15.69 -26.36 -15.34
C PRO A 523 -16.01 -26.74 -13.88
N TYR A 524 -15.26 -26.23 -12.91
CA TYR A 524 -15.46 -26.51 -11.50
C TYR A 524 -16.73 -25.83 -10.96
N LEU A 525 -16.97 -24.59 -11.38
CA LEU A 525 -18.16 -23.83 -11.01
C LEU A 525 -19.44 -24.47 -11.54
N ILE A 526 -19.41 -24.99 -12.79
CA ILE A 526 -20.54 -25.71 -13.36
C ILE A 526 -20.89 -26.97 -12.53
N LEU A 527 -19.89 -27.71 -12.09
CA LEU A 527 -20.13 -28.86 -11.20
C LEU A 527 -20.72 -28.42 -9.85
N THR A 528 -20.29 -27.29 -9.32
CA THR A 528 -20.72 -26.74 -8.04
C THR A 528 -22.15 -26.19 -8.07
N LEU A 529 -22.75 -25.95 -9.24
CA LEU A 529 -24.19 -25.65 -9.35
C LEU A 529 -25.09 -26.79 -8.83
N ARG A 530 -24.55 -27.99 -8.62
CA ARG A 530 -25.24 -29.17 -8.06
C ARG A 530 -24.78 -29.52 -6.65
N ASP A 531 -24.04 -28.63 -5.98
CA ASP A 531 -23.54 -28.86 -4.61
C ASP A 531 -24.69 -28.96 -3.59
N VAL A 532 -24.49 -29.70 -2.52
CA VAL A 532 -25.47 -29.80 -1.43
C VAL A 532 -25.70 -28.45 -0.73
N SER A 533 -24.69 -27.61 -0.64
CA SER A 533 -24.76 -26.28 -0.05
C SER A 533 -25.42 -25.28 -1.00
N LYS A 534 -26.56 -24.75 -0.61
CA LYS A 534 -27.20 -23.67 -1.36
C LYS A 534 -26.32 -22.43 -1.54
N PHE A 535 -25.42 -22.17 -0.57
CA PHE A 535 -24.45 -21.07 -0.66
C PHE A 535 -23.44 -21.30 -1.78
N ALA A 536 -22.96 -22.54 -1.91
CA ALA A 536 -22.06 -22.91 -3.00
C ALA A 536 -22.76 -22.78 -4.35
N ARG A 537 -23.99 -23.30 -4.51
CA ARG A 537 -24.75 -23.20 -5.75
C ARG A 537 -25.02 -21.74 -6.13
N LYS A 538 -25.52 -20.93 -5.18
CA LYS A 538 -25.77 -19.49 -5.39
C LYS A 538 -24.51 -18.74 -5.80
N ARG A 539 -23.40 -18.97 -5.10
CA ARG A 539 -22.13 -18.29 -5.41
C ARG A 539 -21.53 -18.72 -6.73
N SER A 540 -21.64 -20.01 -7.08
CA SER A 540 -21.20 -20.51 -8.40
C SER A 540 -21.98 -19.85 -9.53
N ALA A 541 -23.30 -19.74 -9.43
CA ALA A 541 -24.10 -19.02 -10.40
C ALA A 541 -23.64 -17.56 -10.55
N MET A 542 -23.41 -16.87 -9.43
CA MET A 542 -22.90 -15.50 -9.42
C MET A 542 -21.54 -15.38 -10.11
N VAL A 543 -20.58 -16.22 -9.76
CA VAL A 543 -19.21 -16.19 -10.33
C VAL A 543 -19.25 -16.49 -11.84
N LEU A 544 -20.05 -17.47 -12.28
CA LEU A 544 -20.25 -17.78 -13.69
C LEU A 544 -20.82 -16.58 -14.48
N GLY A 545 -21.76 -15.84 -13.88
CA GLY A 545 -22.28 -14.62 -14.47
C GLY A 545 -21.26 -13.50 -14.61
N TRP A 546 -20.33 -13.36 -13.63
CA TRP A 546 -19.24 -12.39 -13.69
C TRP A 546 -18.17 -12.79 -14.71
N ILE A 547 -17.83 -14.09 -14.83
CA ILE A 547 -16.86 -14.59 -15.82
C ILE A 547 -17.43 -14.41 -17.24
N GLY A 548 -18.74 -14.58 -17.42
CA GLY A 548 -19.39 -14.34 -18.70
C GLY A 548 -19.21 -15.42 -19.75
N ASN A 549 -18.70 -16.60 -19.39
CA ASN A 549 -18.43 -17.68 -20.36
C ASN A 549 -19.72 -18.39 -20.79
N GLU A 550 -19.97 -18.44 -22.11
CA GLU A 550 -21.18 -19.02 -22.70
C GLU A 550 -21.41 -20.52 -22.37
N LYS A 551 -20.34 -21.27 -22.04
CA LYS A 551 -20.45 -22.68 -21.61
C LYS A 551 -21.30 -22.82 -20.34
N ALA A 552 -21.49 -21.76 -19.57
CA ALA A 552 -22.30 -21.74 -18.36
C ALA A 552 -23.82 -21.61 -18.65
N ILE A 553 -24.25 -21.18 -19.83
CA ILE A 553 -25.66 -20.91 -20.13
C ILE A 553 -26.53 -22.14 -19.86
N VAL A 554 -26.22 -23.30 -20.43
CA VAL A 554 -27.01 -24.53 -20.22
C VAL A 554 -27.00 -24.97 -18.74
N PRO A 555 -25.88 -25.04 -18.02
CA PRO A 555 -25.89 -25.33 -16.59
C PRO A 555 -26.69 -24.33 -15.75
N LEU A 556 -26.63 -23.06 -16.09
CA LEU A 556 -27.40 -22.01 -15.39
C LEU A 556 -28.90 -22.12 -15.70
N SER A 557 -29.30 -22.56 -16.92
CA SER A 557 -30.71 -22.82 -17.22
C SER A 557 -31.29 -23.93 -16.33
N TRP A 558 -30.53 -24.94 -16.00
CA TRP A 558 -30.95 -25.97 -15.03
C TRP A 558 -31.06 -25.41 -13.61
N ALA A 559 -30.18 -24.47 -13.22
CA ALA A 559 -30.22 -23.82 -11.93
C ALA A 559 -31.42 -22.85 -11.74
N LEU A 560 -32.13 -22.46 -12.82
CA LEU A 560 -33.45 -21.80 -12.73
C LEU A 560 -34.52 -22.69 -12.11
N GLY A 561 -34.33 -24.01 -12.08
CA GLY A 561 -35.19 -24.97 -11.39
C GLY A 561 -34.72 -25.37 -9.99
N ASP A 562 -33.78 -24.65 -9.38
CA ASP A 562 -33.26 -24.97 -8.05
C ASP A 562 -34.35 -24.85 -6.96
N ASN A 563 -34.28 -25.69 -5.93
CA ASN A 563 -35.22 -25.63 -4.81
C ASN A 563 -35.13 -24.32 -4.02
N ASP A 564 -33.95 -23.69 -3.96
CA ASP A 564 -33.75 -22.42 -3.23
C ASP A 564 -33.98 -21.22 -4.16
N PRO A 565 -34.92 -20.31 -3.87
CA PRO A 565 -35.22 -19.17 -4.71
C PRO A 565 -34.03 -18.22 -4.90
N GLU A 566 -33.13 -18.13 -3.93
CA GLU A 566 -31.93 -17.32 -4.06
C GLU A 566 -30.93 -17.87 -5.08
N VAL A 567 -30.89 -19.17 -5.27
CA VAL A 567 -30.11 -19.79 -6.36
C VAL A 567 -30.76 -19.50 -7.70
N ARG A 568 -32.11 -19.64 -7.81
CA ARG A 568 -32.84 -19.32 -9.04
C ARG A 568 -32.66 -17.86 -9.47
N LYS A 569 -32.80 -16.91 -8.52
CA LYS A 569 -32.52 -15.47 -8.75
C LYS A 569 -31.11 -15.24 -9.31
N MET A 570 -30.12 -15.88 -8.72
CA MET A 570 -28.75 -15.70 -9.14
C MET A 570 -28.46 -16.35 -10.49
N ALA A 571 -29.12 -17.46 -10.81
CA ALA A 571 -29.07 -18.07 -12.14
C ALA A 571 -29.67 -17.16 -13.21
N ALA A 572 -30.85 -16.55 -12.93
CA ALA A 572 -31.47 -15.58 -13.83
C ALA A 572 -30.56 -14.36 -14.06
N TRP A 573 -30.01 -13.79 -12.97
CA TRP A 573 -29.07 -12.67 -13.06
C TRP A 573 -27.82 -13.04 -13.90
N ALA A 574 -27.26 -14.24 -13.70
CA ALA A 574 -26.07 -14.70 -14.42
C ALA A 574 -26.36 -14.89 -15.92
N LEU A 575 -27.49 -15.45 -16.27
CA LEU A 575 -27.95 -15.56 -17.67
C LEU A 575 -28.12 -14.18 -18.31
N GLY A 576 -28.70 -13.22 -17.58
CA GLY A 576 -28.81 -11.83 -18.02
C GLY A 576 -27.45 -11.13 -18.22
N LYS A 577 -26.42 -11.54 -17.47
CA LYS A 577 -25.05 -11.03 -17.61
C LYS A 577 -24.32 -11.64 -18.81
N ILE A 578 -24.48 -12.94 -19.03
CA ILE A 578 -23.84 -13.67 -20.15
C ILE A 578 -24.48 -13.26 -21.46
N GLY A 579 -25.81 -13.17 -21.48
CA GLY A 579 -26.56 -12.77 -22.66
C GLY A 579 -26.70 -13.88 -23.73
N GLY A 580 -27.13 -13.47 -24.92
CA GLY A 580 -27.31 -14.35 -26.07
C GLY A 580 -28.66 -15.05 -26.14
N THR A 581 -29.04 -15.54 -27.33
CA THR A 581 -30.35 -16.15 -27.63
C THR A 581 -30.72 -17.31 -26.70
N LYS A 582 -29.78 -18.19 -26.43
CA LYS A 582 -29.98 -19.32 -25.52
C LYS A 582 -30.26 -18.90 -24.07
N ALA A 583 -29.68 -17.79 -23.62
CA ALA A 583 -29.97 -17.27 -22.29
C ALA A 583 -31.39 -16.69 -22.23
N VAL A 584 -31.82 -16.00 -23.29
CA VAL A 584 -33.22 -15.49 -23.40
C VAL A 584 -34.21 -16.65 -23.39
N GLU A 585 -33.98 -17.72 -24.20
CA GLU A 585 -34.83 -18.91 -24.21
C GLU A 585 -34.98 -19.53 -22.81
N ALA A 586 -33.89 -19.62 -22.06
CA ALA A 586 -33.92 -20.13 -20.69
C ALA A 586 -34.69 -19.22 -19.73
N LEU A 587 -34.51 -17.90 -19.83
CA LEU A 587 -35.21 -16.93 -19.01
C LEU A 587 -36.72 -16.90 -19.27
N ILE A 588 -37.17 -17.07 -20.53
CA ILE A 588 -38.58 -17.16 -20.88
C ILE A 588 -39.27 -18.29 -20.12
N GLN A 589 -38.62 -19.43 -19.94
CA GLN A 589 -39.19 -20.55 -19.21
C GLN A 589 -39.35 -20.26 -17.69
N ALA A 590 -38.62 -19.32 -17.15
CA ALA A 590 -38.65 -18.95 -15.75
C ALA A 590 -39.57 -17.75 -15.43
N VAL A 591 -40.25 -17.15 -16.42
CA VAL A 591 -41.17 -16.03 -16.21
C VAL A 591 -42.35 -16.41 -15.30
N GLY A 592 -42.70 -17.69 -15.23
CA GLY A 592 -43.77 -18.23 -14.40
C GLY A 592 -43.32 -18.81 -13.06
N ASP A 593 -42.19 -18.40 -12.54
CA ASP A 593 -41.67 -18.90 -11.24
C ASP A 593 -42.67 -18.61 -10.12
N GLN A 594 -42.81 -19.53 -9.17
CA GLN A 594 -43.69 -19.41 -8.03
C GLN A 594 -43.29 -18.30 -7.03
N ASP A 595 -42.02 -17.85 -7.06
CA ASP A 595 -41.50 -16.77 -6.23
C ASP A 595 -41.45 -15.47 -7.03
N GLU A 596 -42.23 -14.48 -6.62
CA GLU A 596 -42.32 -13.19 -7.30
C GLU A 596 -40.98 -12.48 -7.44
N SER A 597 -40.07 -12.64 -6.46
CA SER A 597 -38.74 -12.05 -6.52
C SER A 597 -37.86 -12.70 -7.59
N VAL A 598 -38.09 -13.98 -7.90
CA VAL A 598 -37.39 -14.66 -9.02
C VAL A 598 -37.91 -14.10 -10.35
N VAL A 599 -39.26 -13.94 -10.48
CA VAL A 599 -39.86 -13.35 -11.67
C VAL A 599 -39.34 -11.94 -11.97
N GLU A 600 -39.15 -11.13 -10.92
CA GLU A 600 -38.54 -9.79 -11.05
C GLU A 600 -37.13 -9.86 -11.61
N TYR A 601 -36.25 -10.72 -11.05
CA TYR A 601 -34.88 -10.92 -11.54
C TYR A 601 -34.84 -11.45 -12.97
N VAL A 602 -35.79 -12.32 -13.37
CA VAL A 602 -35.95 -12.80 -14.75
C VAL A 602 -36.28 -11.66 -15.69
N LYS A 603 -37.26 -10.80 -15.33
CA LYS A 603 -37.61 -9.62 -16.13
C LYS A 603 -36.46 -8.66 -16.30
N GLU A 604 -35.74 -8.34 -15.20
CA GLU A 604 -34.53 -7.49 -15.26
C GLU A 604 -33.45 -8.09 -16.14
N ALA A 605 -33.20 -9.42 -16.04
CA ALA A 605 -32.24 -10.11 -16.86
C ALA A 605 -32.58 -10.04 -18.35
N MET A 606 -33.87 -10.23 -18.71
CA MET A 606 -34.35 -10.10 -20.08
C MET A 606 -34.20 -8.68 -20.61
N GLN A 607 -34.54 -7.66 -19.82
CA GLN A 607 -34.34 -6.26 -20.19
C GLN A 607 -32.88 -5.95 -20.48
N ARG A 608 -31.97 -6.48 -19.67
CA ARG A 608 -30.51 -6.26 -19.83
C ARG A 608 -29.96 -6.86 -21.12
N ILE A 609 -30.51 -7.98 -21.60
CA ILE A 609 -30.06 -8.62 -22.84
C ILE A 609 -30.59 -7.87 -24.07
N ASN A 610 -31.76 -7.24 -23.97
CA ASN A 610 -32.39 -6.54 -25.09
C ASN A 610 -31.95 -5.07 -25.24
N LEU A 611 -31.08 -4.57 -24.37
CA LEU A 611 -30.43 -3.27 -24.46
C LEU A 611 -29.02 -3.39 -25.05
#